data_3d72f59595c51f3dd2373bbb418c8d8c
#
_entry.id   3d72f59595c51f3dd2373bbb418c8d8c
#
_cell.length_a   1.000
_cell.length_b   1.000
_cell.length_c   1.000
_cell.angle_alpha   90.00
_cell.angle_beta   90.00
_cell.angle_gamma   90.00
#
_symmetry.space_group_name_H-M   'P 1'
#
loop_
_entity.id
_entity.type
_entity.pdbx_description
1 polymer ?
#
loop_
_entity_poly.entity_id
_entity_poly.type
_entity_poly.pdbx_seq_one_letter_code
_entity_poly.pdbx_strand_id
1 'polypeptide(L)'
;MRRTFSLAKQTQRAPVGLSLLTFALVVSAISALAQVPPPPPPVAVAAIPLTTAQRGTQTIVNLNFRVPPGYHINSNTPKSEFLIPTALKMDLPTDIVLGKIDYPAGEELTFPFSPDEKLSVYAGDFTVALSVHPLESVVPGKYLMRGVLRYQACDNAACYPPRTLPVSLEVKVVKGPATHKANPAQSPHVHN
;
A
#
# COMPACT_ATOMS: atom_id res chain seq x y z
N MET A 1 -72.05 52.68 -50.45
CA MET A 1 -71.41 51.38 -50.64
C MET A 1 -70.18 51.35 -49.75
N ARG A 2 -70.22 50.69 -48.57
CA ARG A 2 -69.11 50.50 -47.65
C ARG A 2 -68.82 49.01 -47.64
N ARG A 3 -67.61 48.61 -48.07
CA ARG A 3 -67.09 47.24 -47.98
C ARG A 3 -66.31 47.13 -46.69
N THR A 4 -66.74 46.30 -45.80
CA THR A 4 -65.99 45.91 -44.56
C THR A 4 -65.08 44.76 -44.88
N PHE A 5 -63.73 44.96 -44.66
CA PHE A 5 -62.75 43.90 -44.71
C PHE A 5 -62.65 43.27 -43.36
N SER A 6 -62.95 41.95 -43.30
CA SER A 6 -62.74 41.13 -42.10
C SER A 6 -61.34 40.55 -42.13
N LEU A 7 -60.51 40.91 -41.13
CA LEU A 7 -59.18 40.34 -40.89
C LEU A 7 -59.34 39.02 -40.09
N ALA A 8 -59.09 37.92 -40.76
CA ALA A 8 -59.00 36.60 -40.08
C ALA A 8 -57.63 36.49 -39.38
N LYS A 9 -57.67 36.35 -38.08
CA LYS A 9 -56.49 36.17 -37.21
C LYS A 9 -56.05 34.69 -37.29
N GLN A 10 -54.99 34.43 -38.05
CA GLN A 10 -54.39 33.10 -38.19
C GLN A 10 -53.45 32.82 -37.01
N THR A 11 -53.89 32.02 -36.09
CA THR A 11 -53.08 31.51 -34.96
C THR A 11 -52.19 30.37 -35.45
N GLN A 12 -50.90 30.64 -35.68
CA GLN A 12 -49.91 29.61 -35.93
C GLN A 12 -49.63 28.86 -34.61
N ARG A 13 -50.03 27.61 -34.55
CA ARG A 13 -49.63 26.67 -33.50
C ARG A 13 -48.29 26.08 -33.92
N ALA A 14 -47.23 26.41 -33.22
CA ALA A 14 -45.92 25.77 -33.35
C ALA A 14 -46.00 24.30 -32.90
N PRO A 15 -45.32 23.35 -33.58
CA PRO A 15 -45.29 21.97 -33.20
C PRO A 15 -44.36 21.78 -32.01
N VAL A 16 -44.92 21.54 -30.84
CA VAL A 16 -44.21 21.24 -29.56
C VAL A 16 -43.51 19.87 -29.57
N GLY A 17 -43.73 19.06 -30.62
CA GLY A 17 -43.23 17.68 -30.68
C GLY A 17 -41.74 17.48 -31.06
N LEU A 18 -41.12 18.48 -31.69
CA LEU A 18 -39.76 18.29 -32.23
C LEU A 18 -38.64 18.59 -31.20
N SER A 19 -38.93 19.36 -30.16
CA SER A 19 -37.94 19.76 -29.14
C SER A 19 -37.64 18.68 -28.10
N LEU A 20 -38.58 17.75 -27.86
CA LEU A 20 -38.40 16.66 -26.89
C LEU A 20 -37.54 15.50 -27.42
N LEU A 21 -37.55 15.27 -28.75
CA LEU A 21 -36.73 14.20 -29.36
C LEU A 21 -35.24 14.55 -29.42
N THR A 22 -34.91 15.83 -29.61
CA THR A 22 -33.51 16.28 -29.63
C THR A 22 -32.84 16.28 -28.24
N PHE A 23 -33.65 16.54 -27.19
CA PHE A 23 -33.11 16.51 -25.81
C PHE A 23 -32.84 15.09 -25.32
N ALA A 24 -33.66 14.10 -25.69
CA ALA A 24 -33.45 12.70 -25.37
C ALA A 24 -32.17 12.11 -26.02
N LEU A 25 -31.85 12.53 -27.24
CA LEU A 25 -30.65 12.07 -27.96
C LEU A 25 -29.34 12.63 -27.36
N VAL A 26 -29.34 13.86 -26.83
CA VAL A 26 -28.17 14.46 -26.20
C VAL A 26 -27.87 13.84 -24.83
N VAL A 27 -28.91 13.50 -24.06
CA VAL A 27 -28.73 12.85 -22.74
C VAL A 27 -28.19 11.42 -22.88
N SER A 28 -28.55 10.68 -23.95
CA SER A 28 -28.02 9.33 -24.20
C SER A 28 -26.54 9.30 -24.62
N ALA A 29 -26.03 10.38 -25.21
CA ALA A 29 -24.63 10.46 -25.65
C ALA A 29 -23.64 10.72 -24.48
N ILE A 30 -24.11 11.27 -23.35
CA ILE A 30 -23.25 11.61 -22.22
C ILE A 30 -22.93 10.38 -21.35
N SER A 31 -23.74 9.31 -21.39
CA SER A 31 -23.54 8.08 -20.62
C SER A 31 -22.42 7.17 -21.14
N ALA A 32 -21.81 7.48 -22.29
CA ALA A 32 -20.70 6.70 -22.89
C ALA A 32 -19.31 7.17 -22.47
N LEU A 33 -19.22 8.25 -21.70
CA LEU A 33 -17.95 8.83 -21.31
C LEU A 33 -17.55 8.40 -19.90
N ALA A 34 -16.51 7.58 -19.82
CA ALA A 34 -15.69 7.27 -18.66
C ALA A 34 -16.07 5.99 -17.89
N GLN A 35 -15.93 4.85 -18.52
CA GLN A 35 -15.57 3.65 -17.75
C GLN A 35 -14.07 3.72 -17.46
N VAL A 36 -13.70 4.40 -16.36
CA VAL A 36 -12.36 4.28 -15.80
C VAL A 36 -12.20 2.81 -15.39
N PRO A 37 -11.18 2.08 -15.88
CA PRO A 37 -10.96 0.71 -15.45
C PRO A 37 -10.92 0.65 -13.92
N PRO A 38 -11.50 -0.38 -13.29
CA PRO A 38 -11.45 -0.51 -11.85
C PRO A 38 -9.98 -0.55 -11.41
N PRO A 39 -9.65 0.08 -10.27
CA PRO A 39 -8.29 0.05 -9.76
C PRO A 39 -7.89 -1.41 -9.48
N PRO A 40 -6.58 -1.76 -9.63
CA PRO A 40 -6.10 -3.12 -9.36
C PRO A 40 -6.46 -3.54 -7.94
N PRO A 41 -6.70 -4.83 -7.69
CA PRO A 41 -6.92 -5.30 -6.34
C PRO A 41 -5.71 -4.95 -5.46
N PRO A 42 -5.91 -4.62 -4.17
CA PRO A 42 -4.82 -4.23 -3.30
C PRO A 42 -3.87 -5.40 -3.00
N VAL A 43 -2.60 -5.09 -2.77
CA VAL A 43 -1.68 -6.01 -2.11
C VAL A 43 -2.26 -6.35 -0.73
N ALA A 44 -2.20 -7.62 -0.34
CA ALA A 44 -2.66 -8.07 0.97
C ALA A 44 -1.47 -8.31 1.91
N VAL A 45 -1.68 -8.14 3.20
CA VAL A 45 -0.77 -8.60 4.24
C VAL A 45 -1.45 -9.74 5.01
N ALA A 46 -0.72 -10.85 5.21
CA ALA A 46 -1.21 -11.96 6.01
C ALA A 46 -1.32 -11.57 7.49
N ALA A 47 -2.16 -12.28 8.25
CA ALA A 47 -2.24 -12.09 9.68
C ALA A 47 -0.85 -12.27 10.32
N ILE A 48 -0.41 -11.27 11.09
CA ILE A 48 0.90 -11.27 11.73
C ILE A 48 0.72 -11.84 13.14
N PRO A 49 1.35 -12.97 13.47
CA PRO A 49 1.22 -13.56 14.79
C PRO A 49 1.87 -12.67 15.86
N LEU A 50 1.36 -12.76 17.09
CA LEU A 50 1.97 -12.10 18.24
C LEU A 50 3.42 -12.59 18.39
N THR A 51 4.37 -11.67 18.28
CA THR A 51 5.79 -11.97 18.43
C THR A 51 6.24 -11.62 19.86
N THR A 52 7.01 -12.53 20.48
CA THR A 52 7.64 -12.24 21.77
C THR A 52 9.06 -11.74 21.56
N ALA A 53 9.40 -10.59 22.12
CA ALA A 53 10.73 -9.99 22.08
C ALA A 53 11.27 -9.76 23.48
N GLN A 54 12.54 -10.04 23.72
CA GLN A 54 13.22 -9.75 24.98
C GLN A 54 13.82 -8.36 24.96
N ARG A 55 13.79 -7.66 26.10
CA ARG A 55 14.51 -6.38 26.26
C ARG A 55 16.00 -6.59 26.00
N GLY A 56 16.63 -5.59 25.39
CA GLY A 56 18.06 -5.61 25.06
C GLY A 56 18.43 -6.59 23.95
N THR A 57 17.46 -7.29 23.35
CA THR A 57 17.71 -8.32 22.33
C THR A 57 16.96 -7.99 21.03
N GLN A 58 17.63 -8.15 19.91
CA GLN A 58 17.03 -8.01 18.60
C GLN A 58 16.16 -9.22 18.28
N THR A 59 14.97 -8.98 17.78
CA THR A 59 14.00 -10.02 17.35
C THR A 59 13.59 -9.73 15.91
N ILE A 60 13.50 -10.78 15.09
CA ILE A 60 13.03 -10.67 13.70
C ILE A 60 11.53 -10.96 13.65
N VAL A 61 10.79 -10.07 12.97
CA VAL A 61 9.38 -10.24 12.67
C VAL A 61 9.21 -10.31 11.16
N ASN A 62 8.62 -11.38 10.67
CA ASN A 62 8.34 -11.58 9.26
C ASN A 62 6.95 -11.06 8.89
N LEU A 63 6.89 -10.18 7.90
CA LEU A 63 5.68 -9.64 7.32
C LEU A 63 5.48 -10.30 5.96
N ASN A 64 4.43 -11.10 5.83
CA ASN A 64 4.11 -11.82 4.59
C ASN A 64 3.08 -11.04 3.79
N PHE A 65 3.43 -10.69 2.57
CA PHE A 65 2.60 -9.96 1.65
C PHE A 65 2.23 -10.84 0.46
N ARG A 66 1.08 -10.53 -0.16
CA ARG A 66 0.61 -11.19 -1.37
C ARG A 66 0.22 -10.16 -2.42
N VAL A 67 0.85 -10.23 -3.57
CA VAL A 67 0.46 -9.51 -4.77
C VAL A 67 -0.57 -10.34 -5.52
N PRO A 68 -1.73 -9.78 -5.91
CA PRO A 68 -2.75 -10.53 -6.65
C PRO A 68 -2.25 -11.10 -7.97
N PRO A 69 -2.79 -12.23 -8.45
CA PRO A 69 -2.44 -12.80 -9.75
C PRO A 69 -2.65 -11.80 -10.89
N GLY A 70 -1.76 -11.79 -11.88
CA GLY A 70 -1.78 -10.87 -13.01
C GLY A 70 -1.20 -9.49 -12.73
N TYR A 71 -0.78 -9.25 -11.48
CA TYR A 71 -0.12 -8.00 -11.05
C TYR A 71 1.27 -8.28 -10.50
N HIS A 72 2.08 -7.24 -10.53
CA HIS A 72 3.36 -7.16 -9.84
C HIS A 72 3.49 -5.76 -9.20
N ILE A 73 4.41 -5.62 -8.25
CA ILE A 73 4.80 -4.33 -7.69
C ILE A 73 6.30 -4.14 -7.88
N ASN A 74 6.75 -2.89 -8.04
CA ASN A 74 8.18 -2.64 -8.11
C ASN A 74 8.86 -3.17 -6.84
N SER A 75 10.09 -3.69 -6.95
CA SER A 75 10.87 -4.08 -5.78
C SER A 75 11.24 -2.85 -4.93
N ASN A 76 11.87 -3.07 -3.80
CA ASN A 76 12.40 -1.96 -2.98
C ASN A 76 13.61 -1.25 -3.64
N THR A 77 14.22 -1.88 -4.65
CA THR A 77 15.35 -1.35 -5.43
C THR A 77 15.07 -1.50 -6.93
N PRO A 78 14.08 -0.76 -7.48
CA PRO A 78 13.82 -0.79 -8.91
C PRO A 78 15.02 -0.21 -9.67
N LYS A 79 15.26 -0.70 -10.90
CA LYS A 79 16.39 -0.26 -11.70
C LYS A 79 16.25 1.14 -12.28
N SER A 80 15.01 1.55 -12.56
CA SER A 80 14.74 2.89 -13.12
C SER A 80 14.30 3.85 -12.01
N GLU A 81 14.82 5.08 -12.07
CA GLU A 81 14.46 6.17 -11.15
C GLU A 81 13.01 6.66 -11.29
N PHE A 82 12.38 6.36 -12.45
CA PHE A 82 10.97 6.70 -12.70
C PHE A 82 9.99 5.73 -12.01
N LEU A 83 10.48 4.58 -11.56
CA LEU A 83 9.66 3.58 -10.87
C LEU A 83 9.61 3.88 -9.37
N ILE A 84 8.41 3.79 -8.81
CA ILE A 84 8.20 4.02 -7.38
C ILE A 84 8.55 2.75 -6.61
N PRO A 85 9.57 2.76 -5.74
CA PRO A 85 9.98 1.58 -4.98
C PRO A 85 8.93 1.18 -3.94
N THR A 86 8.86 -0.12 -3.67
CA THR A 86 8.16 -0.64 -2.49
C THR A 86 8.93 -0.25 -1.24
N ALA A 87 8.26 0.42 -0.30
CA ALA A 87 8.87 0.92 0.92
C ALA A 87 7.96 0.70 2.13
N LEU A 88 8.46 0.02 3.16
CA LEU A 88 7.82 -0.12 4.45
C LEU A 88 8.31 0.99 5.39
N LYS A 89 7.36 1.74 5.96
CA LYS A 89 7.62 2.70 7.05
C LYS A 89 6.90 2.22 8.28
N MET A 90 7.60 2.18 9.42
CA MET A 90 7.03 1.78 10.70
C MET A 90 7.05 2.96 11.68
N ASP A 91 5.98 3.09 12.42
CA ASP A 91 5.81 3.98 13.57
C ASP A 91 5.85 3.13 14.83
N LEU A 92 6.84 3.38 15.67
CA LEU A 92 7.16 2.55 16.81
C LEU A 92 6.90 3.26 18.12
N PRO A 93 6.46 2.54 19.17
CA PRO A 93 6.42 3.06 20.52
C PRO A 93 7.80 3.48 21.01
N THR A 94 7.83 4.39 21.98
CA THR A 94 9.05 4.84 22.65
C THR A 94 9.86 3.66 23.17
N ASP A 95 11.17 3.72 23.04
CA ASP A 95 12.14 2.71 23.48
C ASP A 95 12.09 1.36 22.75
N ILE A 96 11.32 1.28 21.65
CA ILE A 96 11.41 0.16 20.70
C ILE A 96 12.06 0.71 19.42
N VAL A 97 13.23 0.19 19.08
CA VAL A 97 14.02 0.66 17.95
C VAL A 97 13.81 -0.27 16.76
N LEU A 98 13.62 0.35 15.59
CA LEU A 98 13.65 -0.36 14.32
C LEU A 98 15.11 -0.50 13.88
N GLY A 99 15.54 -1.73 13.70
CA GLY A 99 16.80 -2.01 13.04
C GLY A 99 16.64 -2.09 11.52
N LYS A 100 17.29 -3.06 10.91
CA LYS A 100 17.23 -3.28 9.48
C LYS A 100 15.83 -3.77 9.05
N ILE A 101 15.37 -3.31 7.90
CA ILE A 101 14.27 -3.88 7.14
C ILE A 101 14.89 -4.64 5.98
N ASP A 102 14.76 -5.97 5.99
CA ASP A 102 15.28 -6.84 4.94
C ASP A 102 14.17 -7.19 3.96
N TYR A 103 14.36 -6.78 2.71
CA TYR A 103 13.50 -7.11 1.59
C TYR A 103 14.08 -8.31 0.84
N PRO A 104 13.23 -9.17 0.24
CA PRO A 104 13.74 -10.22 -0.65
C PRO A 104 14.34 -9.60 -1.91
N ALA A 105 15.15 -10.38 -2.62
CA ALA A 105 15.57 -9.99 -3.96
C ALA A 105 14.35 -9.87 -4.88
N GLY A 106 14.31 -8.83 -5.71
CA GLY A 106 13.28 -8.70 -6.74
C GLY A 106 13.51 -9.70 -7.87
N GLU A 107 12.42 -10.17 -8.47
CA GLU A 107 12.46 -10.94 -9.69
C GLU A 107 12.70 -10.02 -10.90
N GLU A 108 13.57 -10.46 -11.81
CA GLU A 108 13.90 -9.72 -13.03
C GLU A 108 12.97 -10.16 -14.18
N LEU A 109 11.90 -9.41 -14.43
CA LEU A 109 10.91 -9.72 -15.45
C LEU A 109 10.88 -8.67 -16.56
N THR A 110 10.56 -9.10 -17.78
CA THR A 110 10.32 -8.23 -18.95
C THR A 110 8.83 -8.13 -19.19
N PHE A 111 8.35 -6.92 -19.48
CA PHE A 111 6.92 -6.65 -19.72
C PHE A 111 6.69 -6.03 -21.10
N PRO A 112 5.51 -6.21 -21.72
CA PRO A 112 5.20 -5.65 -23.03
C PRO A 112 5.34 -4.12 -23.11
N PHE A 113 5.11 -3.41 -22.01
CA PHE A 113 5.27 -1.95 -21.94
C PHE A 113 6.73 -1.50 -21.72
N SER A 114 7.65 -2.45 -21.42
CA SER A 114 9.10 -2.20 -21.25
C SER A 114 9.89 -3.39 -21.83
N PRO A 115 9.86 -3.60 -23.16
CA PRO A 115 10.41 -4.81 -23.76
C PRO A 115 11.94 -4.87 -23.72
N ASP A 116 12.60 -3.72 -23.67
CA ASP A 116 14.07 -3.62 -23.76
C ASP A 116 14.75 -3.63 -22.38
N GLU A 117 13.98 -3.52 -21.29
CA GLU A 117 14.51 -3.45 -19.93
C GLU A 117 13.82 -4.45 -19.01
N LYS A 118 14.62 -5.21 -18.25
CA LYS A 118 14.09 -6.04 -17.16
C LYS A 118 13.82 -5.18 -15.94
N LEU A 119 12.60 -5.29 -15.41
CA LEU A 119 12.20 -4.64 -14.19
C LEU A 119 12.40 -5.56 -12.99
N SER A 120 12.89 -4.99 -11.90
CA SER A 120 13.00 -5.69 -10.61
C SER A 120 11.69 -5.54 -9.84
N VAL A 121 10.96 -6.64 -9.63
CA VAL A 121 9.60 -6.64 -9.11
C VAL A 121 9.36 -7.71 -8.04
N TYR A 122 8.28 -7.56 -7.29
CA TYR A 122 7.69 -8.62 -6.47
C TYR A 122 6.37 -9.06 -7.09
N ALA A 123 6.19 -10.38 -7.25
CA ALA A 123 4.97 -11.01 -7.72
C ALA A 123 4.58 -12.15 -6.76
N GLY A 124 3.28 -12.45 -6.65
CA GLY A 124 2.81 -13.48 -5.73
C GLY A 124 3.14 -13.18 -4.26
N ASP A 125 3.61 -14.19 -3.54
CA ASP A 125 3.93 -14.07 -2.11
C ASP A 125 5.37 -13.61 -1.90
N PHE A 126 5.58 -12.62 -1.04
CA PHE A 126 6.91 -12.19 -0.62
C PHE A 126 6.95 -11.81 0.86
N THR A 127 8.13 -11.91 1.48
CA THR A 127 8.33 -11.65 2.89
C THR A 127 9.31 -10.50 3.10
N VAL A 128 8.92 -9.54 3.94
CA VAL A 128 9.82 -8.49 4.45
C VAL A 128 10.14 -8.81 5.90
N ALA A 129 11.42 -8.95 6.25
CA ALA A 129 11.87 -9.19 7.61
C ALA A 129 12.19 -7.87 8.31
N LEU A 130 11.58 -7.69 9.48
CA LEU A 130 11.67 -6.49 10.29
C LEU A 130 12.48 -6.79 11.55
N SER A 131 13.59 -6.10 11.74
CA SER A 131 14.37 -6.20 12.97
C SER A 131 13.84 -5.23 14.02
N VAL A 132 13.35 -5.78 15.15
CA VAL A 132 12.80 -5.02 16.27
C VAL A 132 13.70 -5.19 17.48
N HIS A 133 14.11 -4.09 18.11
CA HIS A 133 14.98 -4.10 19.27
C HIS A 133 14.34 -3.29 20.43
N PRO A 134 13.63 -3.94 21.36
CA PRO A 134 13.19 -3.27 22.59
C PRO A 134 14.40 -2.96 23.46
N LEU A 135 14.56 -1.69 23.83
CA LEU A 135 15.65 -1.27 24.73
C LEU A 135 15.45 -1.83 26.15
N GLU A 136 16.48 -1.80 26.97
CA GLU A 136 16.42 -2.24 28.37
C GLU A 136 15.45 -1.42 29.23
N SER A 137 15.16 -0.18 28.83
CA SER A 137 14.22 0.73 29.48
C SER A 137 12.76 0.36 29.28
N VAL A 138 12.42 -0.42 28.24
CA VAL A 138 11.03 -0.78 27.91
C VAL A 138 10.39 -1.54 29.04
N VAL A 139 9.21 -1.11 29.48
CA VAL A 139 8.40 -1.84 30.45
C VAL A 139 7.86 -3.12 29.78
N PRO A 140 8.00 -4.31 30.41
CA PRO A 140 7.39 -5.54 29.87
C PRO A 140 5.89 -5.36 29.64
N GLY A 141 5.38 -5.79 28.48
CA GLY A 141 3.99 -5.59 28.10
C GLY A 141 3.73 -5.89 26.64
N LYS A 142 2.52 -5.62 26.17
CA LYS A 142 2.13 -5.71 24.76
C LYS A 142 2.21 -4.32 24.11
N TYR A 143 2.83 -4.26 22.96
CA TYR A 143 3.01 -3.03 22.20
C TYR A 143 2.46 -3.20 20.78
N LEU A 144 1.57 -2.32 20.38
CA LEU A 144 1.05 -2.25 19.03
C LEU A 144 1.96 -1.35 18.20
N MET A 145 2.55 -1.91 17.17
CA MET A 145 3.37 -1.19 16.18
C MET A 145 2.54 -1.02 14.92
N ARG A 146 2.55 0.19 14.35
CA ARG A 146 1.83 0.53 13.13
C ARG A 146 2.79 0.96 12.05
N GLY A 147 2.35 0.85 10.81
CA GLY A 147 3.13 1.30 9.67
C GLY A 147 2.34 1.27 8.38
N VAL A 148 3.02 1.56 7.30
CA VAL A 148 2.46 1.53 5.96
C VAL A 148 3.47 0.96 4.97
N LEU A 149 3.01 0.06 4.11
CA LEU A 149 3.73 -0.35 2.91
C LEU A 149 3.27 0.56 1.76
N ARG A 150 4.16 1.40 1.23
CA ARG A 150 3.94 2.14 0.00
C ARG A 150 4.41 1.29 -1.18
N TYR A 151 3.61 1.18 -2.23
CA TYR A 151 3.92 0.39 -3.42
C TYR A 151 3.26 0.98 -4.67
N GLN A 152 3.76 0.59 -5.83
CA GLN A 152 3.13 0.84 -7.12
C GLN A 152 2.87 -0.49 -7.80
N ALA A 153 1.60 -0.79 -8.07
CA ALA A 153 1.19 -1.98 -8.79
C ALA A 153 1.17 -1.71 -10.30
N CYS A 154 1.55 -2.73 -11.05
CA CYS A 154 1.50 -2.75 -12.51
C CYS A 154 0.89 -4.08 -12.97
N ASP A 155 0.32 -4.07 -14.17
CA ASP A 155 -0.03 -5.29 -14.91
C ASP A 155 0.81 -5.38 -16.21
N ASN A 156 0.42 -6.21 -17.15
CA ASN A 156 1.15 -6.36 -18.43
C ASN A 156 1.00 -5.16 -19.37
N ALA A 157 0.08 -4.24 -19.10
CA ALA A 157 -0.22 -3.10 -19.96
C ALA A 157 0.28 -1.77 -19.40
N ALA A 158 0.20 -1.56 -18.08
CA ALA A 158 0.50 -0.28 -17.47
C ALA A 158 0.79 -0.38 -15.95
N CYS A 159 1.42 0.68 -15.42
CA CYS A 159 1.55 0.91 -14.00
C CYS A 159 0.47 1.87 -13.48
N TYR A 160 -0.07 1.56 -12.31
CA TYR A 160 -1.13 2.33 -11.67
C TYR A 160 -0.56 3.38 -10.69
N PRO A 161 -1.35 4.35 -10.25
CA PRO A 161 -0.93 5.28 -9.23
C PRO A 161 -0.47 4.57 -7.95
N PRO A 162 0.55 5.11 -7.23
CA PRO A 162 1.04 4.51 -5.99
C PRO A 162 -0.06 4.41 -4.94
N ARG A 163 0.03 3.35 -4.12
CA ARG A 163 -0.90 3.07 -3.02
C ARG A 163 -0.15 2.82 -1.72
N THR A 164 -0.89 2.88 -0.63
CA THR A 164 -0.41 2.51 0.70
C THR A 164 -1.28 1.41 1.29
N LEU A 165 -0.64 0.42 1.92
CA LEU A 165 -1.28 -0.64 2.69
C LEU A 165 -0.95 -0.43 4.16
N PRO A 166 -1.94 -0.22 5.04
CA PRO A 166 -1.71 -0.20 6.48
C PRO A 166 -1.20 -1.55 6.98
N VAL A 167 -0.19 -1.51 7.85
CA VAL A 167 0.39 -2.69 8.51
C VAL A 167 0.32 -2.46 10.01
N SER A 168 -0.10 -3.47 10.78
CA SER A 168 -0.07 -3.44 12.23
C SER A 168 0.32 -4.79 12.79
N LEU A 169 1.16 -4.78 13.83
CA LEU A 169 1.61 -6.00 14.51
C LEU A 169 1.71 -5.74 16.02
N GLU A 170 1.50 -6.79 16.81
CA GLU A 170 1.71 -6.76 18.25
C GLU A 170 3.03 -7.45 18.61
N VAL A 171 3.80 -6.80 19.46
CA VAL A 171 5.00 -7.37 20.08
C VAL A 171 4.80 -7.45 21.58
N LYS A 172 4.96 -8.67 22.15
CA LYS A 172 5.01 -8.88 23.59
C LYS A 172 6.45 -8.75 24.06
N VAL A 173 6.75 -7.65 24.74
CA VAL A 173 8.07 -7.45 25.34
C VAL A 173 8.12 -8.16 26.69
N VAL A 174 9.15 -8.98 26.89
CA VAL A 174 9.42 -9.68 28.15
C VAL A 174 10.76 -9.26 28.74
N LYS A 175 10.98 -9.52 30.03
CA LYS A 175 12.28 -9.29 30.67
C LYS A 175 13.36 -10.11 29.95
N GLY A 176 14.50 -9.50 29.69
CA GLY A 176 15.70 -10.18 29.23
C GLY A 176 16.23 -11.14 30.31
N PRO A 177 17.16 -12.07 29.97
CA PRO A 177 17.87 -12.82 30.96
C PRO A 177 18.54 -11.85 31.95
N ALA A 178 18.52 -12.20 33.25
CA ALA A 178 19.21 -11.38 34.25
C ALA A 178 20.68 -11.31 33.86
N THR A 179 21.14 -10.14 33.43
CA THR A 179 22.57 -9.91 33.28
C THR A 179 23.16 -9.93 34.68
N HIS A 180 23.78 -11.04 35.09
CA HIS A 180 24.67 -11.03 36.24
C HIS A 180 25.82 -10.05 35.90
N LYS A 181 25.71 -8.81 36.36
CA LYS A 181 26.89 -7.97 36.49
C LYS A 181 27.82 -8.74 37.42
N ALA A 182 28.88 -9.33 36.88
CA ALA A 182 29.95 -9.88 37.69
C ALA A 182 30.38 -8.78 38.68
N ASN A 183 30.15 -9.02 39.97
CA ASN A 183 30.59 -8.08 40.99
C ASN A 183 32.13 -8.14 40.98
N PRO A 184 32.86 -7.08 40.59
CA PRO A 184 34.30 -7.09 40.54
C PRO A 184 34.95 -7.33 41.93
N ALA A 185 34.15 -7.19 43.00
CA ALA A 185 34.62 -7.51 44.37
C ALA A 185 34.63 -9.02 44.71
N GLN A 186 34.16 -9.89 43.83
CA GLN A 186 34.14 -11.36 44.00
C GLN A 186 35.19 -12.07 43.12
N SER A 187 36.26 -11.39 42.76
CA SER A 187 37.42 -12.06 42.15
C SER A 187 37.99 -13.07 43.21
N PRO A 188 38.09 -14.35 42.88
CA PRO A 188 38.70 -15.31 43.82
C PRO A 188 40.16 -14.90 44.03
N HIS A 189 40.48 -14.55 45.28
CA HIS A 189 41.85 -14.40 45.67
C HIS A 189 42.52 -15.79 45.56
N VAL A 190 43.36 -15.93 44.55
CA VAL A 190 44.29 -17.06 44.46
C VAL A 190 45.34 -16.84 45.53
N HIS A 191 45.28 -17.55 46.66
CA HIS A 191 46.35 -17.65 47.61
C HIS A 191 47.39 -18.63 47.04
N ASN A 192 48.55 -18.11 46.72
CA ASN A 192 49.80 -18.91 46.55
C ASN A 192 50.36 -19.30 47.89
#